data_7316ad49d0ff785a935bb5d551d86063
#
_entry.id   7316ad49d0ff785a935bb5d551d86063
#
_cell.length_a   1.000
_cell.length_b   1.000
_cell.length_c   1.000
_cell.angle_alpha   90.00
_cell.angle_beta   90.00
_cell.angle_gamma   90.00
#
_symmetry.space_group_name_H-M   'P 1'
#
loop_
_entity.id
_entity.type
_entity.pdbx_description
1 polymer ?
#
loop_
_entity_poly.entity_id
_entity_poly.type
_entity_poly.pdbx_seq_one_letter_code
_entity_poly.pdbx_strand_id
1 'polypeptide(L)'
;QSFLPPPVSRIEETGLNQLWLQDLVLKILYFQGNLTGYRIAEVIALPFAGVVDILLDALKHEKLLEVRSSQGGFGDGGYLYDITGAGIERAREALERSQYAGPAPVPLEQYNLACKEQSMGALRVTSRIMRQALKHLIFSEKTFHRLGPAINSNASIFLYGPPGNGKTSVARAMGSMILRQSIYIPYAIYVDGQVIKMYDSINHEISPEGDSEVTESAQLRISARRDPRWVRIKRPFIIVGGELNLEGLDLVFDDVAKFYEAPFQVKANGGILLIDDFGRQQVRPSDLLNRWIVPLENRIDFLTLHTGRKIETVFDVLIVFSTNLPPKDLVDEAFLRRLRHKIEIGDPSYEEYREI
;
A
#
# COMPACT_ATOMS: atom_id res chain seq x y z
N GLN A 1 -8.74 17.60 -8.40
CA GLN A 1 -7.28 17.53 -8.54
C GLN A 1 -6.85 16.18 -7.97
N SER A 2 -6.00 15.45 -8.68
CA SER A 2 -5.39 14.23 -8.14
C SER A 2 -4.43 14.62 -7.01
N PHE A 3 -4.45 13.88 -5.91
CA PHE A 3 -3.48 14.04 -4.82
C PHE A 3 -2.04 13.96 -5.38
N LEU A 4 -1.20 14.86 -4.93
CA LEU A 4 0.24 14.84 -5.19
C LEU A 4 0.97 15.00 -3.85
N PRO A 5 1.85 14.06 -3.47
CA PRO A 5 2.61 14.18 -2.24
C PRO A 5 3.41 15.47 -2.21
N PRO A 6 3.25 16.35 -1.20
CA PRO A 6 3.95 17.63 -1.14
C PRO A 6 5.47 17.41 -1.09
N PRO A 7 6.26 18.19 -1.83
CA PRO A 7 7.71 18.06 -1.83
C PRO A 7 8.28 18.37 -0.44
N VAL A 8 9.35 17.68 -0.10
CA VAL A 8 10.15 17.92 1.11
C VAL A 8 11.39 18.71 0.73
N SER A 9 11.70 19.77 1.47
CA SER A 9 12.86 20.62 1.25
C SER A 9 13.75 20.75 2.51
N ARG A 10 13.23 20.35 3.67
CA ARG A 10 13.90 20.45 4.98
C ARG A 10 13.64 19.18 5.79
N ILE A 11 14.53 18.92 6.76
CA ILE A 11 14.42 17.75 7.64
C ILE A 11 13.09 17.75 8.41
N GLU A 12 12.65 18.90 8.91
CA GLU A 12 11.40 19.00 9.68
C GLU A 12 10.17 18.59 8.86
N GLU A 13 10.16 18.87 7.57
CA GLU A 13 9.08 18.51 6.66
C GLU A 13 8.99 17.02 6.43
N THR A 14 10.06 16.25 6.69
CA THR A 14 10.03 14.79 6.65
C THR A 14 9.13 14.18 7.71
N GLY A 15 8.92 14.92 8.83
CA GLY A 15 8.26 14.41 10.02
C GLY A 15 9.07 13.37 10.80
N LEU A 16 10.37 13.22 10.50
CA LEU A 16 11.28 12.28 11.14
C LEU A 16 12.35 13.02 11.94
N ASN A 17 12.84 12.36 12.99
CA ASN A 17 13.94 12.88 13.79
C ASN A 17 15.25 12.81 13.00
N GLN A 18 16.08 13.87 13.09
CA GLN A 18 17.37 13.94 12.40
C GLN A 18 18.30 12.78 12.78
N LEU A 19 18.38 12.40 14.05
CA LEU A 19 19.22 11.29 14.51
C LEU A 19 18.76 9.96 13.90
N TRP A 20 17.45 9.77 13.78
CA TRP A 20 16.90 8.59 13.12
C TRP A 20 17.27 8.53 11.63
N LEU A 21 17.24 9.68 10.93
CA LEU A 21 17.66 9.77 9.52
C LEU A 21 19.18 9.54 9.38
N GLN A 22 20.00 10.03 10.29
CA GLN A 22 21.44 9.76 10.34
C GLN A 22 21.71 8.26 10.51
N ASP A 23 21.03 7.59 11.43
CA ASP A 23 21.13 6.15 11.62
C ASP A 23 20.72 5.38 10.33
N LEU A 24 19.70 5.86 9.60
CA LEU A 24 19.29 5.27 8.33
C LEU A 24 20.38 5.41 7.25
N VAL A 25 21.03 6.58 7.15
CA VAL A 25 22.17 6.79 6.23
C VAL A 25 23.33 5.86 6.57
N LEU A 26 23.68 5.72 7.85
CA LEU A 26 24.72 4.82 8.30
C LEU A 26 24.41 3.34 7.98
N LYS A 27 23.16 2.91 8.16
CA LYS A 27 22.73 1.54 7.80
C LYS A 27 22.81 1.30 6.29
N ILE A 28 22.44 2.27 5.47
CA ILE A 28 22.55 2.17 4.00
C ILE A 28 24.02 2.00 3.60
N LEU A 29 24.92 2.82 4.11
CA LEU A 29 26.35 2.72 3.84
C LEU A 29 26.96 1.41 4.38
N TYR A 30 26.48 0.94 5.54
CA TYR A 30 26.91 -0.33 6.11
C TYR A 30 26.61 -1.51 5.18
N PHE A 31 25.45 -1.53 4.53
CA PHE A 31 25.04 -2.61 3.61
C PHE A 31 25.57 -2.45 2.19
N GLN A 32 25.65 -1.23 1.67
CA GLN A 32 25.95 -0.98 0.26
C GLN A 32 27.41 -0.54 0.03
N GLY A 33 28.14 -0.22 1.12
CA GLY A 33 29.51 0.31 1.01
C GLY A 33 29.52 1.79 0.63
N ASN A 34 30.58 2.22 -0.02
CA ASN A 34 30.81 3.62 -0.37
C ASN A 34 29.84 4.11 -1.42
N LEU A 35 29.16 5.22 -1.16
CA LEU A 35 28.19 5.83 -2.06
C LEU A 35 28.45 7.34 -2.21
N THR A 36 28.10 7.89 -3.37
CA THR A 36 28.06 9.34 -3.55
C THR A 36 26.88 9.95 -2.79
N GLY A 37 26.98 11.23 -2.41
CA GLY A 37 25.89 11.92 -1.74
C GLY A 37 24.59 11.88 -2.54
N TYR A 38 24.63 12.04 -3.86
CA TYR A 38 23.46 11.89 -4.72
C TYR A 38 22.89 10.48 -4.70
N ARG A 39 23.76 9.45 -4.66
CA ARG A 39 23.28 8.06 -4.58
C ARG A 39 22.64 7.76 -3.23
N ILE A 40 23.18 8.30 -2.14
CA ILE A 40 22.56 8.22 -0.81
C ILE A 40 21.16 8.85 -0.84
N ALA A 41 21.04 10.06 -1.42
CA ALA A 41 19.76 10.77 -1.55
C ALA A 41 18.73 9.94 -2.35
N GLU A 42 19.15 9.28 -3.41
CA GLU A 42 18.31 8.38 -4.22
C GLU A 42 17.84 7.17 -3.42
N VAL A 43 18.74 6.50 -2.68
CA VAL A 43 18.42 5.30 -1.90
C VAL A 43 17.48 5.64 -0.73
N ILE A 44 17.75 6.74 -0.03
CA ILE A 44 16.90 7.19 1.10
C ILE A 44 15.60 7.84 0.65
N ALA A 45 15.48 8.11 -0.66
CA ALA A 45 14.35 8.81 -1.28
C ALA A 45 14.08 10.19 -0.63
N LEU A 46 15.13 10.99 -0.44
CA LEU A 46 15.05 12.35 0.08
C LEU A 46 15.89 13.29 -0.80
N PRO A 47 15.53 14.57 -0.92
CA PRO A 47 16.31 15.53 -1.70
C PRO A 47 17.72 15.69 -1.12
N PHE A 48 18.71 15.82 -2.00
CA PHE A 48 20.08 16.04 -1.57
C PHE A 48 20.19 17.39 -0.87
N ALA A 49 19.82 18.48 -1.57
CA ALA A 49 19.91 19.84 -1.03
C ALA A 49 18.87 20.08 0.08
N GLY A 50 19.33 20.56 1.22
CA GLY A 50 18.51 20.94 2.38
C GLY A 50 18.10 19.77 3.27
N VAL A 51 18.39 18.52 2.90
CA VAL A 51 18.12 17.35 3.74
C VAL A 51 19.36 16.45 3.84
N VAL A 52 19.74 15.75 2.77
CA VAL A 52 20.83 14.76 2.83
C VAL A 52 22.19 15.42 3.03
N ASP A 53 22.43 16.58 2.44
CA ASP A 53 23.64 17.38 2.66
C ASP A 53 23.83 17.72 4.14
N ILE A 54 22.77 18.15 4.83
CA ILE A 54 22.80 18.45 6.29
C ILE A 54 23.10 17.19 7.11
N LEU A 55 22.48 16.04 6.74
CA LEU A 55 22.73 14.78 7.43
C LEU A 55 24.18 14.32 7.27
N LEU A 56 24.73 14.41 6.06
CA LEU A 56 26.11 14.02 5.75
C LEU A 56 27.11 14.93 6.44
N ASP A 57 26.86 16.24 6.48
CA ASP A 57 27.71 17.18 7.21
C ASP A 57 27.72 16.91 8.70
N ALA A 58 26.57 16.67 9.32
CA ALA A 58 26.49 16.31 10.73
C ALA A 58 27.26 15.01 11.02
N LEU A 59 27.10 13.96 10.20
CA LEU A 59 27.81 12.69 10.35
C LEU A 59 29.33 12.84 10.16
N LYS A 60 29.78 13.71 9.25
CA LYS A 60 31.22 14.05 9.11
C LYS A 60 31.75 14.76 10.36
N HIS A 61 31.01 15.75 10.89
CA HIS A 61 31.40 16.46 12.12
C HIS A 61 31.54 15.51 13.31
N GLU A 62 30.66 14.53 13.41
CA GLU A 62 30.71 13.45 14.42
C GLU A 62 31.78 12.40 14.13
N LYS A 63 32.54 12.52 13.01
CA LYS A 63 33.55 11.57 12.55
C LYS A 63 33.01 10.15 12.31
N LEU A 64 31.74 10.04 11.97
CA LEU A 64 31.08 8.76 11.62
C LEU A 64 31.20 8.45 10.13
N LEU A 65 31.42 9.48 9.31
CA LEU A 65 31.69 9.38 7.88
C LEU A 65 32.98 10.12 7.51
N GLU A 66 33.63 9.65 6.44
CA GLU A 66 34.77 10.30 5.79
C GLU A 66 34.54 10.42 4.29
N VAL A 67 35.19 11.42 3.68
CA VAL A 67 35.19 11.58 2.21
C VAL A 67 36.43 10.95 1.64
N ARG A 68 36.28 9.94 0.77
CA ARG A 68 37.40 9.25 0.13
C ARG A 68 37.91 9.92 -1.15
N SER A 69 37.00 10.41 -1.97
CA SER A 69 37.30 11.02 -3.26
C SER A 69 36.14 11.83 -3.79
N SER A 70 36.39 12.62 -4.83
CA SER A 70 35.32 13.29 -5.60
C SER A 70 35.19 12.59 -6.95
N GLN A 71 33.96 12.10 -7.26
CA GLN A 71 33.66 11.49 -8.56
C GLN A 71 33.01 12.50 -9.50
N GLY A 72 33.72 13.61 -9.82
CA GLY A 72 33.39 14.46 -10.96
C GLY A 72 31.99 15.09 -10.98
N GLY A 73 31.53 15.67 -9.87
CA GLY A 73 30.29 16.47 -9.77
C GLY A 73 30.56 17.82 -9.15
N PHE A 74 29.71 18.82 -9.45
CA PHE A 74 29.76 20.11 -8.76
C PHE A 74 29.15 19.96 -7.36
N GLY A 75 29.92 20.30 -6.32
CA GLY A 75 29.46 20.33 -4.92
C GLY A 75 29.56 18.98 -4.17
N ASP A 76 29.14 19.02 -2.91
CA ASP A 76 29.27 17.91 -1.94
C ASP A 76 28.52 16.62 -2.33
N GLY A 77 27.50 16.73 -3.17
CA GLY A 77 26.75 15.59 -3.66
C GLY A 77 27.55 14.61 -4.53
N GLY A 78 28.65 15.08 -5.14
CA GLY A 78 29.59 14.26 -5.93
C GLY A 78 30.68 13.58 -5.10
N TYR A 79 30.79 13.87 -3.80
CA TYR A 79 31.77 13.20 -2.94
C TYR A 79 31.37 11.76 -2.65
N LEU A 80 32.38 10.89 -2.64
CA LEU A 80 32.24 9.50 -2.25
C LEU A 80 32.43 9.39 -0.74
N TYR A 81 31.36 9.05 -0.05
CA TYR A 81 31.34 8.89 1.40
C TYR A 81 31.60 7.44 1.79
N ASP A 82 32.40 7.27 2.83
CA ASP A 82 32.68 5.99 3.45
C ASP A 82 32.37 6.05 4.95
N ILE A 83 31.96 4.91 5.50
CA ILE A 83 31.66 4.77 6.92
C ILE A 83 32.96 4.53 7.71
N THR A 84 33.21 5.27 8.78
CA THR A 84 34.36 5.08 9.67
C THR A 84 34.13 3.91 10.63
N GLY A 85 35.18 3.51 11.38
CA GLY A 85 35.05 2.52 12.45
C GLY A 85 33.98 2.89 13.50
N ALA A 86 33.94 4.15 13.92
CA ALA A 86 32.90 4.65 14.84
C ALA A 86 31.52 4.65 14.20
N GLY A 87 31.43 4.97 12.89
CA GLY A 87 30.21 4.88 12.13
C GLY A 87 29.66 3.45 12.03
N ILE A 88 30.55 2.47 11.83
CA ILE A 88 30.19 1.04 11.81
C ILE A 88 29.58 0.61 13.15
N GLU A 89 30.17 1.01 14.28
CA GLU A 89 29.63 0.67 15.60
C GLU A 89 28.23 1.28 15.79
N ARG A 90 28.04 2.56 15.46
CA ARG A 90 26.73 3.20 15.54
C ARG A 90 25.71 2.57 14.56
N ALA A 91 26.14 2.18 13.36
CA ALA A 91 25.26 1.46 12.41
C ALA A 91 24.81 0.11 12.99
N ARG A 92 25.71 -0.64 13.65
CA ARG A 92 25.36 -1.92 14.30
C ARG A 92 24.35 -1.73 15.43
N GLU A 93 24.53 -0.74 16.29
CA GLU A 93 23.55 -0.40 17.34
C GLU A 93 22.18 -0.02 16.74
N ALA A 94 22.19 0.70 15.62
CA ALA A 94 20.95 1.05 14.92
C ALA A 94 20.27 -0.19 14.29
N LEU A 95 21.06 -1.14 13.76
CA LEU A 95 20.58 -2.40 13.19
C LEU A 95 20.00 -3.36 14.23
N GLU A 96 20.49 -3.33 15.47
CA GLU A 96 19.88 -4.08 16.58
C GLU A 96 18.44 -3.64 16.86
N ARG A 97 18.13 -2.35 16.63
CA ARG A 97 16.79 -1.79 16.80
C ARG A 97 15.88 -2.01 15.58
N SER A 98 16.45 -1.89 14.36
CA SER A 98 15.74 -2.12 13.11
C SER A 98 16.71 -2.30 11.96
N GLN A 99 16.59 -3.40 11.22
CA GLN A 99 17.41 -3.64 10.02
C GLN A 99 16.88 -2.94 8.77
N TYR A 100 15.83 -2.16 8.88
CA TYR A 100 15.30 -1.40 7.76
C TYR A 100 16.36 -0.43 7.20
N ALA A 101 16.71 -0.60 5.93
CA ALA A 101 17.64 0.25 5.19
C ALA A 101 17.09 0.46 3.76
N GLY A 102 16.44 1.58 3.54
CA GLY A 102 15.79 1.90 2.27
C GLY A 102 15.22 3.31 2.29
N PRO A 103 14.20 3.61 1.44
CA PRO A 103 13.54 4.89 1.42
C PRO A 103 13.07 5.33 2.81
N ALA A 104 13.28 6.59 3.17
CA ALA A 104 12.84 7.11 4.46
C ALA A 104 11.32 6.94 4.60
N PRO A 105 10.82 6.43 5.73
CA PRO A 105 9.39 6.21 5.90
C PRO A 105 8.64 7.55 6.06
N VAL A 106 7.33 7.48 5.88
CA VAL A 106 6.41 8.61 6.02
C VAL A 106 5.66 8.45 7.35
N PRO A 107 5.48 9.52 8.15
CA PRO A 107 4.66 9.44 9.36
C PRO A 107 3.24 8.92 9.10
N LEU A 108 2.70 8.14 10.04
CA LEU A 108 1.37 7.53 9.93
C LEU A 108 0.26 8.56 9.67
N GLU A 109 0.36 9.74 10.27
CA GLU A 109 -0.62 10.83 10.08
C GLU A 109 -0.63 11.33 8.63
N GLN A 110 0.54 11.47 8.00
CA GLN A 110 0.66 11.87 6.60
C GLN A 110 0.09 10.78 5.68
N TYR A 111 0.36 9.51 5.97
CA TYR A 111 -0.23 8.38 5.25
C TYR A 111 -1.77 8.38 5.35
N ASN A 112 -2.32 8.51 6.56
CA ASN A 112 -3.76 8.54 6.78
C ASN A 112 -4.43 9.71 6.04
N LEU A 113 -3.80 10.89 6.02
CA LEU A 113 -4.30 12.04 5.26
C LEU A 113 -4.30 11.76 3.76
N ALA A 114 -3.21 11.24 3.23
CA ALA A 114 -3.10 10.88 1.82
C ALA A 114 -4.14 9.83 1.39
N CYS A 115 -4.41 8.82 2.22
CA CYS A 115 -5.47 7.85 1.96
C CYS A 115 -6.85 8.50 1.85
N LYS A 116 -7.17 9.45 2.73
CA LYS A 116 -8.44 10.18 2.70
C LYS A 116 -8.59 11.03 1.43
N GLU A 117 -7.53 11.70 1.01
CA GLU A 117 -7.53 12.54 -0.19
C GLU A 117 -7.63 11.73 -1.49
N GLN A 118 -7.15 10.48 -1.48
CA GLN A 118 -7.18 9.55 -2.60
C GLN A 118 -8.33 8.54 -2.52
N SER A 119 -9.31 8.77 -1.64
CA SER A 119 -10.35 7.82 -1.32
C SER A 119 -11.10 7.29 -2.55
N MET A 120 -11.42 6.00 -2.52
CA MET A 120 -12.28 5.34 -3.49
C MET A 120 -13.70 5.91 -3.53
N GLY A 121 -14.18 6.52 -2.46
CA GLY A 121 -15.50 7.15 -2.39
C GLY A 121 -15.72 8.25 -3.43
N ALA A 122 -14.66 8.83 -3.99
CA ALA A 122 -14.71 9.80 -5.08
C ALA A 122 -14.88 9.16 -6.48
N LEU A 123 -14.67 7.85 -6.60
CA LEU A 123 -14.78 7.14 -7.87
C LEU A 123 -16.25 6.95 -8.26
N ARG A 124 -16.51 7.08 -9.56
CA ARG A 124 -17.84 6.79 -10.14
C ARG A 124 -17.66 5.86 -11.34
N VAL A 125 -18.16 4.65 -11.19
CA VAL A 125 -18.24 3.66 -12.27
C VAL A 125 -19.58 3.83 -12.98
N THR A 126 -19.51 4.23 -14.25
CA THR A 126 -20.73 4.37 -15.09
C THR A 126 -21.10 3.04 -15.70
N SER A 127 -22.39 2.90 -16.11
CA SER A 127 -22.86 1.69 -16.82
C SER A 127 -22.05 1.40 -18.08
N ARG A 128 -21.54 2.44 -18.77
CA ARG A 128 -20.67 2.27 -19.94
C ARG A 128 -19.35 1.60 -19.59
N ILE A 129 -18.67 2.08 -18.55
CA ILE A 129 -17.40 1.50 -18.05
C ILE A 129 -17.64 0.06 -17.61
N MET A 130 -18.74 -0.18 -16.89
CA MET A 130 -19.10 -1.49 -16.39
C MET A 130 -19.37 -2.47 -17.52
N ARG A 131 -20.18 -2.12 -18.55
CA ARG A 131 -20.42 -2.97 -19.71
C ARG A 131 -19.11 -3.28 -20.48
N GLN A 132 -18.22 -2.32 -20.61
CA GLN A 132 -16.92 -2.52 -21.26
C GLN A 132 -16.03 -3.49 -20.48
N ALA A 133 -15.97 -3.38 -19.16
CA ALA A 133 -15.14 -4.25 -18.32
C ALA A 133 -15.70 -5.68 -18.22
N LEU A 134 -17.02 -5.80 -18.22
CA LEU A 134 -17.73 -7.09 -18.09
C LEU A 134 -18.07 -7.73 -19.42
N LYS A 135 -17.66 -7.17 -20.55
CA LYS A 135 -18.02 -7.66 -21.90
C LYS A 135 -17.62 -9.12 -22.20
N HIS A 136 -16.70 -9.67 -21.43
CA HIS A 136 -16.21 -11.05 -21.57
C HIS A 136 -16.98 -12.03 -20.70
N LEU A 137 -17.92 -11.53 -19.89
CA LEU A 137 -18.67 -12.30 -18.94
C LEU A 137 -20.15 -12.26 -19.34
N ILE A 138 -20.77 -13.41 -19.33
CA ILE A 138 -22.19 -13.56 -19.62
C ILE A 138 -22.91 -13.77 -18.30
N PHE A 139 -23.82 -12.89 -17.96
CA PHE A 139 -24.68 -12.95 -16.78
C PHE A 139 -25.92 -12.06 -16.96
N SER A 140 -26.94 -12.32 -16.13
CA SER A 140 -28.24 -11.66 -16.27
C SER A 140 -28.15 -10.13 -16.10
N GLU A 141 -28.99 -9.39 -16.82
CA GLU A 141 -29.17 -7.94 -16.62
C GLU A 141 -29.51 -7.61 -15.17
N LYS A 142 -30.20 -8.49 -14.46
CA LYS A 142 -30.49 -8.34 -13.03
C LYS A 142 -29.18 -8.28 -12.20
N THR A 143 -28.22 -9.16 -12.47
CA THR A 143 -26.92 -9.15 -11.81
C THR A 143 -26.14 -7.88 -12.16
N PHE A 144 -26.16 -7.48 -13.44
CA PHE A 144 -25.53 -6.26 -13.91
C PHE A 144 -26.06 -5.01 -13.15
N HIS A 145 -27.38 -4.88 -13.03
CA HIS A 145 -28.00 -3.75 -12.32
C HIS A 145 -27.68 -3.71 -10.82
N ARG A 146 -27.36 -4.84 -10.21
CA ARG A 146 -26.97 -4.93 -8.79
C ARG A 146 -25.49 -4.62 -8.57
N LEU A 147 -24.62 -4.94 -9.53
CA LEU A 147 -23.17 -4.68 -9.42
C LEU A 147 -22.83 -3.20 -9.42
N GLY A 148 -23.48 -2.38 -10.25
CA GLY A 148 -23.18 -0.96 -10.38
C GLY A 148 -23.30 -0.18 -9.06
N PRO A 149 -24.47 -0.19 -8.40
CA PRO A 149 -24.63 0.42 -7.09
C PRO A 149 -23.68 -0.15 -6.02
N ALA A 150 -23.41 -1.45 -6.06
CA ALA A 150 -22.50 -2.11 -5.12
C ALA A 150 -21.07 -1.55 -5.24
N ILE A 151 -20.53 -1.46 -6.45
CA ILE A 151 -19.20 -0.90 -6.71
C ILE A 151 -19.13 0.57 -6.29
N ASN A 152 -20.14 1.35 -6.64
CA ASN A 152 -20.18 2.79 -6.35
C ASN A 152 -20.45 3.13 -4.87
N SER A 153 -20.91 2.17 -4.09
CA SER A 153 -21.16 2.38 -2.66
C SER A 153 -19.87 2.35 -1.83
N ASN A 154 -18.79 1.83 -2.40
CA ASN A 154 -17.55 1.53 -1.68
C ASN A 154 -17.79 0.70 -0.39
N ALA A 155 -18.85 -0.09 -0.36
CA ALA A 155 -19.18 -0.99 0.74
C ALA A 155 -18.83 -2.42 0.38
N SER A 156 -18.71 -3.29 1.38
CA SER A 156 -18.41 -4.71 1.17
C SER A 156 -19.42 -5.39 0.24
N ILE A 157 -18.90 -6.25 -0.65
CA ILE A 157 -19.69 -7.03 -1.62
C ILE A 157 -19.49 -8.51 -1.32
N PHE A 158 -20.59 -9.24 -1.29
CA PHE A 158 -20.60 -10.68 -1.11
C PHE A 158 -21.09 -11.34 -2.40
N LEU A 159 -20.17 -12.00 -3.13
CA LEU A 159 -20.46 -12.76 -4.33
C LEU A 159 -20.60 -14.24 -3.98
N TYR A 160 -21.76 -14.82 -4.21
CA TYR A 160 -22.00 -16.24 -3.91
C TYR A 160 -22.72 -16.95 -5.05
N GLY A 161 -22.63 -18.26 -5.07
CA GLY A 161 -23.29 -19.10 -6.07
C GLY A 161 -22.48 -20.35 -6.42
N PRO A 162 -22.97 -21.23 -7.30
CA PRO A 162 -22.31 -22.47 -7.66
C PRO A 162 -20.86 -22.28 -8.13
N PRO A 163 -20.00 -23.30 -7.97
CA PRO A 163 -18.63 -23.23 -8.48
C PRO A 163 -18.64 -23.15 -10.02
N GLY A 164 -17.64 -22.49 -10.59
CA GLY A 164 -17.51 -22.35 -12.05
C GLY A 164 -18.26 -21.17 -12.68
N ASN A 165 -19.15 -20.50 -11.96
CA ASN A 165 -19.99 -19.40 -12.51
C ASN A 165 -19.28 -18.04 -12.62
N GLY A 166 -17.95 -18.00 -12.55
CA GLY A 166 -17.20 -16.78 -12.86
C GLY A 166 -17.19 -15.71 -11.75
N LYS A 167 -17.48 -16.04 -10.48
CA LYS A 167 -17.42 -15.09 -9.35
C LYS A 167 -16.10 -14.35 -9.26
N THR A 168 -14.98 -15.07 -9.30
CA THR A 168 -13.63 -14.49 -9.30
C THR A 168 -13.39 -13.64 -10.55
N SER A 169 -13.93 -14.05 -11.72
CA SER A 169 -13.84 -13.27 -12.96
C SER A 169 -14.62 -11.95 -12.85
N VAL A 170 -15.80 -11.96 -12.23
CA VAL A 170 -16.57 -10.74 -11.95
C VAL A 170 -15.76 -9.81 -11.01
N ALA A 171 -15.19 -10.35 -9.95
CA ALA A 171 -14.35 -9.57 -9.03
C ALA A 171 -13.12 -8.96 -9.73
N ARG A 172 -12.45 -9.73 -10.60
CA ARG A 172 -11.32 -9.23 -11.42
C ARG A 172 -11.77 -8.14 -12.40
N ALA A 173 -12.92 -8.29 -13.02
CA ALA A 173 -13.48 -7.27 -13.91
C ALA A 173 -13.83 -5.99 -13.13
N MET A 174 -14.35 -6.10 -11.90
CA MET A 174 -14.51 -4.95 -10.99
C MET A 174 -13.16 -4.27 -10.73
N GLY A 175 -12.12 -5.03 -10.44
CA GLY A 175 -10.75 -4.52 -10.30
C GLY A 175 -10.31 -3.72 -11.53
N SER A 176 -10.50 -4.25 -12.72
CA SER A 176 -10.10 -3.59 -13.98
C SER A 176 -10.76 -2.23 -14.21
N MET A 177 -11.95 -1.98 -13.65
CA MET A 177 -12.63 -0.68 -13.73
C MET A 177 -11.91 0.38 -12.89
N ILE A 178 -11.33 -0.03 -11.76
CA ILE A 178 -10.70 0.82 -10.75
C ILE A 178 -9.20 0.98 -11.05
N LEU A 179 -8.55 -0.06 -11.58
CA LEU A 179 -7.12 -0.09 -11.92
C LEU A 179 -6.68 0.94 -12.96
N ARG A 180 -7.62 1.59 -13.66
CA ARG A 180 -7.32 2.68 -14.60
C ARG A 180 -6.82 3.96 -13.92
N GLN A 181 -6.97 4.06 -12.62
CA GLN A 181 -6.49 5.20 -11.83
C GLN A 181 -5.26 4.80 -11.02
N SER A 182 -4.41 5.79 -10.80
CA SER A 182 -3.22 5.64 -9.98
C SER A 182 -3.38 6.38 -8.67
N ILE A 183 -2.71 5.88 -7.65
CA ILE A 183 -2.58 6.52 -6.33
C ILE A 183 -1.12 6.56 -5.91
N TYR A 184 -0.82 7.37 -4.91
CA TYR A 184 0.48 7.40 -4.26
C TYR A 184 0.41 6.67 -2.92
N ILE A 185 1.35 5.76 -2.69
CA ILE A 185 1.57 5.11 -1.40
C ILE A 185 3.02 5.32 -0.96
N PRO A 186 3.33 5.40 0.35
CA PRO A 186 4.71 5.46 0.80
C PRO A 186 5.40 4.11 0.66
N TYR A 187 6.73 4.09 0.53
CA TYR A 187 7.51 2.84 0.62
C TYR A 187 7.38 2.20 2.00
N ALA A 188 7.38 3.03 3.04
CA ALA A 188 7.22 2.60 4.42
C ALA A 188 6.54 3.68 5.25
N ILE A 189 5.93 3.28 6.38
CA ILE A 189 5.26 4.14 7.34
C ILE A 189 6.06 4.16 8.64
N TYR A 190 6.15 5.32 9.27
CA TYR A 190 6.81 5.51 10.57
C TYR A 190 5.78 5.79 11.65
N VAL A 191 5.86 5.04 12.75
CA VAL A 191 5.03 5.24 13.93
C VAL A 191 5.77 4.78 15.18
N ASP A 192 5.85 5.64 16.20
CA ASP A 192 6.44 5.31 17.52
C ASP A 192 7.85 4.69 17.46
N GLY A 193 8.70 5.18 16.58
CA GLY A 193 10.06 4.63 16.42
C GLY A 193 10.10 3.36 15.56
N GLN A 194 8.97 2.84 15.14
CA GLN A 194 8.85 1.61 14.36
C GLN A 194 8.61 1.90 12.87
N VAL A 195 9.06 0.99 12.03
CA VAL A 195 8.86 1.06 10.57
C VAL A 195 7.89 -0.04 10.15
N ILE A 196 6.89 0.33 9.37
CA ILE A 196 5.96 -0.59 8.73
C ILE A 196 6.21 -0.51 7.23
N LYS A 197 6.72 -1.56 6.62
CA LYS A 197 6.93 -1.64 5.18
C LYS A 197 5.59 -1.73 4.48
N MET A 198 5.33 -0.79 3.58
CA MET A 198 4.04 -0.64 2.90
C MET A 198 4.11 -1.12 1.44
N TYR A 199 5.09 -0.60 0.67
CA TYR A 199 5.23 -0.99 -0.73
C TYR A 199 5.71 -2.43 -0.85
N ASP A 200 5.00 -3.20 -1.66
CA ASP A 200 5.25 -4.61 -1.94
C ASP A 200 5.08 -4.85 -3.44
N SER A 201 6.17 -5.19 -4.12
CA SER A 201 6.17 -5.40 -5.58
C SER A 201 5.32 -6.59 -6.05
N ILE A 202 4.91 -7.50 -5.15
CA ILE A 202 4.01 -8.61 -5.46
C ILE A 202 2.57 -8.09 -5.57
N ASN A 203 2.18 -7.19 -4.66
CA ASN A 203 0.81 -6.71 -4.54
C ASN A 203 0.58 -5.33 -5.19
N HIS A 204 1.65 -4.58 -5.49
CA HIS A 204 1.58 -3.23 -6.02
C HIS A 204 2.25 -3.12 -7.38
N GLU A 205 1.48 -2.75 -8.39
CA GLU A 205 1.98 -2.48 -9.73
C GLU A 205 2.32 -1.00 -9.88
N ILE A 206 3.59 -0.69 -10.16
CA ILE A 206 4.03 0.69 -10.39
C ILE A 206 3.32 1.23 -11.64
N SER A 207 2.75 2.42 -11.51
CA SER A 207 2.19 3.16 -12.63
C SER A 207 3.24 4.16 -13.13
N PRO A 208 3.71 4.03 -14.38
CA PRO A 208 4.66 4.99 -14.93
C PRO A 208 4.06 6.39 -14.96
N GLU A 209 4.89 7.41 -14.73
CA GLU A 209 4.51 8.80 -14.91
C GLU A 209 4.36 9.05 -16.40
N GLY A 210 3.14 9.26 -16.90
CA GLY A 210 2.96 9.65 -18.28
C GLY A 210 1.90 8.94 -19.11
N ASP A 211 0.87 8.33 -18.53
CA ASP A 211 -0.29 7.81 -19.29
C ASP A 211 -1.16 8.91 -19.97
N SER A 212 -0.77 10.15 -19.89
CA SER A 212 -1.26 11.25 -20.71
C SER A 212 -0.04 11.92 -21.38
N GLU A 213 -0.15 12.32 -22.64
CA GLU A 213 0.83 12.94 -23.56
C GLU A 213 1.67 14.10 -22.94
N VAL A 214 2.34 13.84 -21.85
CA VAL A 214 3.18 14.82 -21.15
C VAL A 214 4.61 14.62 -21.64
N THR A 215 5.18 15.65 -22.26
CA THR A 215 6.56 15.68 -22.73
C THR A 215 7.56 15.32 -21.60
N GLU A 216 8.69 14.67 -21.94
CA GLU A 216 9.76 14.30 -20.98
C GLU A 216 10.16 15.43 -20.03
N SER A 217 10.19 16.68 -20.55
CA SER A 217 10.50 17.87 -19.75
C SER A 217 9.44 18.21 -18.70
N ALA A 218 8.17 17.85 -18.93
CA ALA A 218 7.11 18.04 -17.96
C ALA A 218 7.09 16.91 -16.93
N GLN A 219 7.48 15.68 -17.31
CA GLN A 219 7.66 14.56 -16.39
C GLN A 219 8.78 14.83 -15.38
N LEU A 220 9.92 15.35 -15.83
CA LEU A 220 11.03 15.79 -14.98
C LEU A 220 10.61 16.91 -14.00
N ARG A 221 9.74 17.82 -14.44
CA ARG A 221 9.20 18.89 -13.57
C ARG A 221 8.19 18.38 -12.55
N ILE A 222 7.44 17.33 -12.85
CA ILE A 222 6.49 16.70 -11.92
C ILE A 222 7.24 15.86 -10.88
N SER A 223 8.24 15.07 -11.31
CA SER A 223 9.06 14.27 -10.40
C SER A 223 9.86 15.13 -9.43
N ALA A 224 10.35 16.31 -9.87
CA ALA A 224 11.03 17.28 -9.02
C ALA A 224 10.12 18.04 -8.03
N ARG A 225 8.79 17.91 -8.16
CA ARG A 225 7.79 18.63 -7.35
C ARG A 225 7.05 17.74 -6.34
N ARG A 226 7.47 16.51 -6.15
CA ARG A 226 6.83 15.57 -5.23
C ARG A 226 7.82 14.99 -4.23
N ASP A 227 7.29 14.51 -3.11
CA ASP A 227 8.06 13.76 -2.13
C ASP A 227 8.45 12.38 -2.72
N PRO A 228 9.76 12.07 -2.89
CA PRO A 228 10.22 10.82 -3.50
C PRO A 228 10.04 9.59 -2.59
N ARG A 229 9.66 9.75 -1.32
CA ARG A 229 9.30 8.66 -0.41
C ARG A 229 8.01 7.94 -0.81
N TRP A 230 7.25 8.53 -1.76
CA TRP A 230 6.01 8.00 -2.26
C TRP A 230 6.19 7.42 -3.66
N VAL A 231 5.61 6.26 -3.87
CA VAL A 231 5.58 5.59 -5.17
C VAL A 231 4.17 5.68 -5.76
N ARG A 232 4.10 5.99 -7.06
CA ARG A 232 2.84 5.97 -7.80
C ARG A 232 2.55 4.55 -8.26
N ILE A 233 1.42 4.02 -7.85
CA ILE A 233 0.96 2.68 -8.22
C ILE A 233 -0.41 2.74 -8.88
N LYS A 234 -0.76 1.72 -9.66
CA LYS A 234 -2.17 1.47 -10.00
C LYS A 234 -2.93 1.18 -8.72
N ARG A 235 -4.21 1.53 -8.64
CA ARG A 235 -5.01 1.16 -7.46
C ARG A 235 -4.89 -0.33 -7.20
N PRO A 236 -4.60 -0.77 -5.96
CA PRO A 236 -4.29 -2.16 -5.68
C PRO A 236 -5.53 -3.08 -5.87
N PHE A 237 -5.28 -4.26 -6.39
CA PHE A 237 -6.24 -5.36 -6.43
C PHE A 237 -5.56 -6.60 -5.86
N ILE A 238 -5.77 -6.83 -4.58
CA ILE A 238 -5.13 -7.91 -3.83
C ILE A 238 -6.10 -9.07 -3.70
N ILE A 239 -5.63 -10.27 -3.98
CA ILE A 239 -6.40 -11.51 -3.85
C ILE A 239 -5.78 -12.34 -2.76
N VAL A 240 -6.58 -12.78 -1.82
CA VAL A 240 -6.20 -13.71 -0.77
C VAL A 240 -7.18 -14.90 -0.78
N GLY A 241 -6.65 -16.09 -0.59
CA GLY A 241 -7.41 -17.34 -0.65
C GLY A 241 -7.44 -18.07 0.69
N GLY A 242 -7.30 -19.41 0.62
CA GLY A 242 -7.32 -20.28 1.80
C GLY A 242 -6.18 -20.07 2.79
N GLU A 243 -5.10 -19.41 2.38
CA GLU A 243 -3.95 -19.08 3.22
C GLU A 243 -4.23 -17.97 4.24
N LEU A 244 -5.31 -17.21 4.07
CA LEU A 244 -5.65 -16.11 4.96
C LEU A 244 -5.93 -16.59 6.37
N ASN A 245 -5.24 -15.99 7.32
CA ASN A 245 -5.40 -16.19 8.76
C ASN A 245 -5.60 -14.84 9.48
N LEU A 246 -5.88 -14.84 10.78
CA LEU A 246 -6.06 -13.61 11.56
C LEU A 246 -4.75 -12.83 11.72
N GLU A 247 -3.63 -13.52 11.76
CA GLU A 247 -2.31 -12.88 11.87
C GLU A 247 -1.99 -12.02 10.65
N GLY A 248 -2.33 -12.48 9.43
CA GLY A 248 -2.17 -11.71 8.19
C GLY A 248 -3.07 -10.46 8.11
N LEU A 249 -4.00 -10.28 9.05
CA LEU A 249 -4.85 -9.10 9.19
C LEU A 249 -4.38 -8.13 10.29
N ASP A 250 -3.26 -8.39 10.93
CA ASP A 250 -2.61 -7.47 11.86
C ASP A 250 -1.16 -7.22 11.40
N LEU A 251 -0.43 -6.36 12.09
CA LEU A 251 0.97 -6.11 11.81
C LEU A 251 1.81 -7.35 12.12
N VAL A 252 2.52 -7.85 11.13
CA VAL A 252 3.46 -8.94 11.30
C VAL A 252 4.84 -8.35 11.59
N PHE A 253 5.34 -8.57 12.79
CA PHE A 253 6.69 -8.17 13.19
C PHE A 253 7.69 -9.24 12.80
N ASP A 254 8.70 -8.86 12.04
CA ASP A 254 9.82 -9.76 11.73
C ASP A 254 10.87 -9.65 12.84
N ASP A 255 11.04 -10.71 13.62
CA ASP A 255 11.98 -10.76 14.75
C ASP A 255 13.45 -10.65 14.32
N VAL A 256 13.77 -10.99 13.08
CA VAL A 256 15.12 -10.85 12.50
C VAL A 256 15.33 -9.46 11.95
N ALA A 257 14.44 -9.02 11.06
CA ALA A 257 14.54 -7.73 10.42
C ALA A 257 14.16 -6.55 11.33
N LYS A 258 13.44 -6.80 12.43
CA LYS A 258 13.05 -5.78 13.43
C LYS A 258 12.24 -4.62 12.83
N PHE A 259 11.37 -4.93 11.89
CA PHE A 259 10.35 -4.01 11.38
C PHE A 259 9.09 -4.79 11.00
N TYR A 260 8.00 -4.08 10.70
CA TYR A 260 6.72 -4.70 10.37
C TYR A 260 6.49 -4.78 8.88
N GLU A 261 5.75 -5.80 8.46
CA GLU A 261 5.06 -5.86 7.18
C GLU A 261 3.62 -5.38 7.36
N ALA A 262 3.14 -4.52 6.45
CA ALA A 262 1.75 -4.06 6.48
C ALA A 262 0.80 -5.22 6.12
N PRO A 263 -0.36 -5.36 6.81
CA PRO A 263 -1.35 -6.39 6.50
C PRO A 263 -2.05 -6.11 5.16
N PHE A 264 -2.69 -7.14 4.61
CA PHE A 264 -3.31 -7.09 3.29
C PHE A 264 -4.31 -5.94 3.12
N GLN A 265 -5.15 -5.66 4.12
CA GLN A 265 -6.12 -4.56 4.03
C GLN A 265 -5.47 -3.18 3.99
N VAL A 266 -4.32 -2.99 4.64
CA VAL A 266 -3.57 -1.73 4.59
C VAL A 266 -2.89 -1.60 3.22
N LYS A 267 -2.29 -2.67 2.69
CA LYS A 267 -1.73 -2.70 1.34
C LYS A 267 -2.80 -2.48 0.26
N ALA A 268 -4.04 -2.90 0.52
CA ALA A 268 -5.17 -2.74 -0.39
C ALA A 268 -5.87 -1.37 -0.29
N ASN A 269 -5.46 -0.48 0.62
CA ASN A 269 -6.08 0.84 0.77
C ASN A 269 -6.10 1.61 -0.57
N GLY A 270 -7.23 2.21 -0.86
CA GLY A 270 -7.48 2.86 -2.15
C GLY A 270 -7.83 1.91 -3.29
N GLY A 271 -8.05 0.62 -3.01
CA GLY A 271 -8.32 -0.41 -3.99
C GLY A 271 -9.26 -1.52 -3.51
N ILE A 272 -9.06 -2.74 -3.99
CA ILE A 272 -9.90 -3.90 -3.70
C ILE A 272 -9.08 -4.99 -2.99
N LEU A 273 -9.68 -5.58 -1.97
CA LEU A 273 -9.24 -6.83 -1.35
C LEU A 273 -10.29 -7.92 -1.67
N LEU A 274 -9.93 -8.86 -2.53
CA LEU A 274 -10.74 -10.02 -2.84
C LEU A 274 -10.37 -11.17 -1.92
N ILE A 275 -11.33 -11.67 -1.17
CA ILE A 275 -11.20 -12.90 -0.39
C ILE A 275 -11.90 -14.00 -1.15
N ASP A 276 -11.10 -14.79 -1.83
CA ASP A 276 -11.59 -15.87 -2.67
C ASP A 276 -11.80 -17.16 -1.87
N ASP A 277 -12.72 -17.99 -2.32
CA ASP A 277 -13.14 -19.22 -1.61
C ASP A 277 -13.46 -18.99 -0.12
N PHE A 278 -14.13 -17.85 0.19
CA PHE A 278 -14.48 -17.49 1.55
C PHE A 278 -15.29 -18.59 2.24
N GLY A 279 -14.85 -18.98 3.42
CA GLY A 279 -15.36 -20.13 4.18
C GLY A 279 -14.48 -21.37 4.09
N ARG A 280 -13.40 -21.34 3.30
CA ARG A 280 -12.39 -22.41 3.23
C ARG A 280 -11.03 -22.00 3.80
N GLN A 281 -10.94 -20.81 4.39
CA GLN A 281 -9.75 -20.35 5.11
C GLN A 281 -9.50 -21.20 6.35
N GLN A 282 -8.27 -21.14 6.88
CA GLN A 282 -7.89 -21.79 8.13
C GLN A 282 -8.62 -21.18 9.35
N VAL A 283 -9.14 -19.96 9.21
CA VAL A 283 -9.91 -19.23 10.22
C VAL A 283 -11.40 -19.39 9.96
N ARG A 284 -12.17 -19.54 11.04
CA ARG A 284 -13.64 -19.57 10.92
C ARG A 284 -14.15 -18.26 10.31
N PRO A 285 -15.11 -18.32 9.38
CA PRO A 285 -15.68 -17.12 8.76
C PRO A 285 -16.18 -16.08 9.77
N SER A 286 -16.78 -16.52 10.88
CA SER A 286 -17.25 -15.65 11.95
C SER A 286 -16.13 -14.84 12.60
N ASP A 287 -14.97 -15.43 12.85
CA ASP A 287 -13.84 -14.77 13.51
C ASP A 287 -13.23 -13.71 12.60
N LEU A 288 -13.09 -14.05 11.32
CA LEU A 288 -12.58 -13.14 10.29
C LEU A 288 -13.52 -11.94 10.09
N LEU A 289 -14.81 -12.18 10.06
CA LEU A 289 -15.79 -11.14 9.90
C LEU A 289 -15.92 -10.26 11.15
N ASN A 290 -15.84 -10.85 12.36
CA ASN A 290 -15.81 -10.08 13.61
C ASN A 290 -14.60 -9.12 13.67
N ARG A 291 -13.44 -9.53 13.13
CA ARG A 291 -12.27 -8.65 13.02
C ARG A 291 -12.56 -7.39 12.19
N TRP A 292 -13.43 -7.50 11.18
CA TRP A 292 -13.73 -6.41 10.26
C TRP A 292 -15.02 -5.64 10.54
N ILE A 293 -15.75 -5.92 11.63
CA ILE A 293 -16.96 -5.15 11.98
C ILE A 293 -16.63 -3.66 12.05
N VAL A 294 -15.65 -3.28 12.87
CA VAL A 294 -15.27 -1.87 13.07
C VAL A 294 -14.74 -1.23 11.78
N PRO A 295 -13.79 -1.86 11.05
CA PRO A 295 -13.31 -1.32 9.78
C PRO A 295 -14.41 -1.09 8.74
N LEU A 296 -15.34 -2.00 8.60
CA LEU A 296 -16.42 -1.88 7.63
C LEU A 296 -17.44 -0.80 7.99
N GLU A 297 -17.71 -0.58 9.27
CA GLU A 297 -18.65 0.42 9.75
C GLU A 297 -18.02 1.83 9.81
N ASN A 298 -16.84 1.94 10.39
CA ASN A 298 -16.24 3.23 10.75
C ASN A 298 -15.16 3.71 9.78
N ARG A 299 -14.74 2.86 8.83
CA ARG A 299 -13.67 3.17 7.88
C ARG A 299 -12.32 3.46 8.53
N ILE A 300 -12.11 2.88 9.69
CA ILE A 300 -10.84 2.88 10.43
C ILE A 300 -10.51 1.46 10.87
N ASP A 301 -9.23 1.15 10.93
CA ASP A 301 -8.73 -0.11 11.47
C ASP A 301 -7.76 0.15 12.63
N PHE A 302 -7.75 -0.75 13.59
CA PHE A 302 -6.84 -0.74 14.72
C PHE A 302 -5.85 -1.89 14.59
N LEU A 303 -4.57 -1.54 14.43
CA LEU A 303 -3.48 -2.48 14.30
C LEU A 303 -2.67 -2.49 15.60
N THR A 304 -2.09 -3.63 15.93
CA THR A 304 -1.39 -3.83 17.20
C THR A 304 0.12 -3.95 16.97
N LEU A 305 0.90 -3.06 17.59
CA LEU A 305 2.35 -3.19 17.64
C LEU A 305 2.73 -4.30 18.64
N HIS A 306 3.90 -4.94 18.46
CA HIS A 306 4.42 -5.98 19.37
C HIS A 306 4.57 -5.46 20.82
N THR A 307 4.65 -4.14 21.01
CA THR A 307 4.63 -3.48 22.32
C THR A 307 3.26 -3.52 23.00
N GLY A 308 2.22 -4.02 22.31
CA GLY A 308 0.83 -4.00 22.76
C GLY A 308 0.10 -2.67 22.46
N ARG A 309 0.80 -1.65 21.97
CA ARG A 309 0.17 -0.37 21.59
C ARG A 309 -0.65 -0.53 20.32
N LYS A 310 -1.86 0.04 20.33
CA LYS A 310 -2.73 0.10 19.15
C LYS A 310 -2.51 1.40 18.39
N ILE A 311 -2.46 1.29 17.08
CA ILE A 311 -2.42 2.42 16.15
C ILE A 311 -3.69 2.42 15.31
N GLU A 312 -4.18 3.61 14.98
CA GLU A 312 -5.34 3.80 14.12
C GLU A 312 -4.90 4.12 12.70
N THR A 313 -5.43 3.38 11.74
CA THR A 313 -5.19 3.63 10.31
C THR A 313 -6.50 3.74 9.55
N VAL A 314 -6.48 4.46 8.43
CA VAL A 314 -7.61 4.56 7.50
C VAL A 314 -7.89 3.19 6.89
N PHE A 315 -9.17 2.87 6.72
CA PHE A 315 -9.66 1.68 6.05
C PHE A 315 -10.48 2.07 4.82
N ASP A 316 -9.80 2.39 3.72
CA ASP A 316 -10.43 2.78 2.45
C ASP A 316 -10.26 1.67 1.41
N VAL A 317 -10.80 0.51 1.71
CA VAL A 317 -10.74 -0.67 0.85
C VAL A 317 -12.13 -1.19 0.55
N LEU A 318 -12.36 -1.60 -0.70
CA LEU A 318 -13.53 -2.36 -1.09
C LEU A 318 -13.26 -3.84 -0.88
N ILE A 319 -13.87 -4.44 0.14
CA ILE A 319 -13.75 -5.89 0.34
C ILE A 319 -14.79 -6.61 -0.50
N VAL A 320 -14.32 -7.59 -1.26
CA VAL A 320 -15.16 -8.51 -2.02
C VAL A 320 -14.95 -9.92 -1.48
N PHE A 321 -16.00 -10.52 -0.94
CA PHE A 321 -16.02 -11.92 -0.55
C PHE A 321 -16.54 -12.75 -1.72
N SER A 322 -15.84 -13.80 -2.10
CA SER A 322 -16.26 -14.76 -3.12
C SER A 322 -16.39 -16.15 -2.50
N THR A 323 -17.53 -16.80 -2.64
CA THR A 323 -17.80 -18.11 -2.04
C THR A 323 -18.78 -18.95 -2.85
N ASN A 324 -18.69 -20.27 -2.64
CA ASN A 324 -19.67 -21.21 -3.20
C ASN A 324 -20.83 -21.48 -2.25
N LEU A 325 -20.78 -20.98 -1.03
CA LEU A 325 -21.77 -21.23 0.02
C LEU A 325 -22.77 -20.06 0.11
N PRO A 326 -24.06 -20.34 0.39
CA PRO A 326 -25.01 -19.29 0.69
C PRO A 326 -24.57 -18.47 1.93
N PRO A 327 -24.73 -17.14 1.94
CA PRO A 327 -24.29 -16.30 3.04
C PRO A 327 -24.81 -16.71 4.43
N LYS A 328 -26.05 -17.22 4.47
CA LYS A 328 -26.71 -17.69 5.70
C LYS A 328 -26.05 -18.92 6.35
N ASP A 329 -25.30 -19.69 5.55
CA ASP A 329 -24.61 -20.89 6.04
C ASP A 329 -23.20 -20.56 6.58
N LEU A 330 -22.71 -19.35 6.33
CA LEU A 330 -21.38 -18.90 6.72
C LEU A 330 -21.39 -18.01 7.95
N VAL A 331 -22.45 -17.22 8.15
CA VAL A 331 -22.48 -16.16 9.15
C VAL A 331 -23.89 -15.94 9.69
N ASP A 332 -23.97 -15.38 10.88
CA ASP A 332 -25.23 -15.05 11.54
C ASP A 332 -25.97 -13.87 10.87
N GLU A 333 -27.24 -13.71 11.20
CA GLU A 333 -28.08 -12.63 10.67
C GLU A 333 -27.57 -11.24 11.04
N ALA A 334 -26.94 -11.09 12.21
CA ALA A 334 -26.45 -9.78 12.65
C ALA A 334 -25.34 -9.28 11.74
N PHE A 335 -24.46 -10.19 11.30
CA PHE A 335 -23.41 -9.84 10.34
C PHE A 335 -23.99 -9.67 8.93
N LEU A 336 -24.93 -10.51 8.50
CA LEU A 336 -25.56 -10.38 7.18
C LEU A 336 -26.20 -9.01 6.94
N ARG A 337 -26.69 -8.34 8.00
CA ARG A 337 -27.22 -6.97 7.92
C ARG A 337 -26.14 -5.93 7.62
N ARG A 338 -24.88 -6.19 8.01
CA ARG A 338 -23.71 -5.31 7.77
C ARG A 338 -23.14 -5.46 6.36
N LEU A 339 -23.36 -6.62 5.74
CA LEU A 339 -23.03 -6.82 4.33
C LEU A 339 -24.09 -6.17 3.44
N ARG A 340 -23.78 -4.97 2.93
CA ARG A 340 -24.72 -4.17 2.16
C ARG A 340 -25.15 -4.83 0.85
N HIS A 341 -24.20 -5.46 0.15
CA HIS A 341 -24.44 -6.03 -1.17
C HIS A 341 -24.16 -7.54 -1.16
N LYS A 342 -25.22 -8.33 -1.33
CA LYS A 342 -25.19 -9.77 -1.51
C LYS A 342 -25.67 -10.07 -2.92
N ILE A 343 -24.77 -10.54 -3.78
CA ILE A 343 -25.03 -10.74 -5.20
C ILE A 343 -24.83 -12.20 -5.52
N GLU A 344 -25.89 -12.85 -5.94
CA GLU A 344 -25.86 -14.22 -6.43
C GLU A 344 -25.40 -14.25 -7.87
N ILE A 345 -24.39 -15.05 -8.13
CA ILE A 345 -23.95 -15.40 -9.49
C ILE A 345 -24.45 -16.81 -9.72
N GLY A 346 -25.69 -16.89 -10.21
CA GLY A 346 -26.37 -18.18 -10.50
C GLY A 346 -25.85 -18.85 -11.77
N ASP A 347 -26.40 -20.03 -12.06
CA ASP A 347 -26.14 -20.70 -13.31
C ASP A 347 -26.65 -19.86 -14.49
N PRO A 348 -25.96 -19.85 -15.63
CA PRO A 348 -26.41 -19.15 -16.82
C PRO A 348 -27.73 -19.78 -17.33
N SER A 349 -28.63 -18.92 -17.80
CA SER A 349 -29.81 -19.41 -18.52
C SER A 349 -29.42 -20.15 -19.79
N TYR A 350 -30.35 -20.89 -20.38
CA TYR A 350 -30.09 -21.60 -21.64
C TYR A 350 -29.65 -20.67 -22.77
N GLU A 351 -30.20 -19.44 -22.80
CA GLU A 351 -29.82 -18.41 -23.78
C GLU A 351 -28.40 -17.88 -23.51
N GLU A 352 -28.09 -17.58 -22.28
CA GLU A 352 -26.74 -17.15 -21.83
C GLU A 352 -25.70 -18.26 -22.08
N TYR A 353 -26.04 -19.51 -21.82
CA TYR A 353 -25.16 -20.67 -22.10
C TYR A 353 -24.78 -20.83 -23.55
N ARG A 354 -25.68 -20.45 -24.49
CA ARG A 354 -25.40 -20.49 -25.94
C ARG A 354 -24.43 -19.39 -26.38
N GLU A 355 -24.27 -18.34 -25.60
CA GLU A 355 -23.36 -17.25 -25.90
C GLU A 355 -21.95 -17.45 -25.29
N ILE A 356 -21.80 -18.41 -24.34
CA ILE A 356 -20.53 -18.85 -23.78
C ILE A 356 -19.81 -19.76 -24.75
#